data_593bd9ca193cd69a3e7ce004482acfa1
#
_entry.id   593bd9ca193cd69a3e7ce004482acfa1
#
_cell.length_a   1.000
_cell.length_b   1.000
_cell.length_c   1.000
_cell.angle_alpha   90.00
_cell.angle_beta   90.00
_cell.angle_gamma   90.00
#
_symmetry.space_group_name_H-M   'P 1'
#
loop_
_entity.id
_entity.type
_entity.pdbx_description
1 polymer ?
#
loop_
_entity_poly.entity_id
_entity_poly.type
_entity_poly.pdbx_seq_one_letter_code
_entity_poly.pdbx_strand_id
1 'polypeptide(L)'
;MLPALFWDGTEDWINEDNCADYAALQSLKYDDTTPLERAEEYKLKGNDALKYKQNKLYVRKAVQQYTLALIESFDDDVLRAVIHGNRAHAALLLGNFGKALEDAKACVKLDATNVKGLFRAAKSAYGLHKLDECAGFCDAGLRLEPTNNEFRVIIKNVKKQIEVDAKKEKRLAFARVATKEAVSTFADRKLKLGPHVMGTGEHFPEIVTHSDGKYPANVFFWVLFVYPESMQTDVIEIFHEHATIGSQADTMFGPGSPALEWDSAKSYTREKVEFYYQSNASAVYPPNVLFYKLMQKHGEEPDDGETQRPEWTAPKPDQRDQKMIKVDETKTIGEVLAKDGNVIPGHPIFYVVVRDTEFREKFLAGEWEL
;
A
#
# COMPACT_ATOMS: atom_id res chain seq x y z
N MET A 1 -1.54 7.08 56.68
CA MET A 1 -0.48 6.39 55.91
C MET A 1 -0.17 5.09 56.65
N LEU A 2 -0.24 3.95 55.99
CA LEU A 2 0.27 2.69 56.56
C LEU A 2 1.80 2.79 56.66
N PRO A 3 2.42 2.27 57.72
CA PRO A 3 3.88 2.20 57.84
C PRO A 3 4.47 1.45 56.62
N ALA A 4 5.65 1.87 56.17
CA ALA A 4 6.33 1.29 54.99
C ALA A 4 6.52 -0.25 55.05
N LEU A 5 6.51 -0.83 56.24
CA LEU A 5 6.58 -2.27 56.51
C LEU A 5 5.38 -3.07 55.97
N PHE A 6 4.23 -2.44 55.74
CA PHE A 6 2.99 -3.08 55.29
C PHE A 6 2.65 -2.79 53.84
N TRP A 7 3.54 -2.11 53.11
CA TRP A 7 3.34 -1.88 51.68
C TRP A 7 3.76 -3.12 50.90
N ASP A 8 2.86 -3.56 50.06
CA ASP A 8 3.07 -4.69 49.14
C ASP A 8 3.77 -4.30 47.83
N GLY A 9 4.19 -3.03 47.69
CA GLY A 9 4.86 -2.52 46.52
C GLY A 9 3.94 -2.27 45.31
N THR A 10 2.65 -2.14 45.56
CA THR A 10 1.65 -1.94 44.47
C THR A 10 1.47 -0.50 44.04
N GLU A 11 2.08 0.47 44.74
CA GLU A 11 1.98 1.90 44.37
C GLU A 11 3.24 2.35 43.65
N ASP A 12 3.17 2.40 42.33
CA ASP A 12 4.27 2.76 41.41
C ASP A 12 4.87 4.16 41.63
N TRP A 13 4.23 5.02 42.45
CA TRP A 13 4.71 6.37 42.76
C TRP A 13 5.60 6.46 44.00
N ILE A 14 5.70 5.37 44.80
CA ILE A 14 6.55 5.30 45.97
C ILE A 14 7.90 4.73 45.56
N ASN A 15 8.94 5.55 45.65
CA ASN A 15 10.31 5.15 45.38
C ASN A 15 11.27 5.78 46.41
N GLU A 16 12.56 5.51 46.26
CA GLU A 16 13.61 6.00 47.18
C GLU A 16 13.69 7.53 47.19
N ASP A 17 13.34 8.21 46.09
CA ASP A 17 13.45 9.66 45.96
C ASP A 17 12.31 10.40 46.66
N ASN A 18 11.13 9.79 46.79
CA ASN A 18 9.92 10.45 47.31
C ASN A 18 9.42 9.91 48.66
N CYS A 19 10.03 8.86 49.20
CA CYS A 19 9.66 8.29 50.48
C CYS A 19 10.90 7.85 51.31
N ALA A 20 11.24 8.64 52.32
CA ALA A 20 12.41 8.38 53.19
C ALA A 20 12.31 7.02 53.94
N ASP A 21 11.11 6.63 54.36
CA ASP A 21 10.89 5.36 55.03
C ASP A 21 11.10 4.16 54.07
N TYR A 22 10.73 4.32 52.81
CA TYR A 22 10.97 3.33 51.77
C TYR A 22 12.47 3.24 51.42
N ALA A 23 13.16 4.37 51.31
CA ALA A 23 14.62 4.41 51.14
C ALA A 23 15.35 3.73 52.31
N ALA A 24 14.94 4.01 53.55
CA ALA A 24 15.53 3.38 54.73
C ALA A 24 15.30 1.85 54.77
N LEU A 25 14.10 1.39 54.38
CA LEU A 25 13.81 -0.06 54.28
C LEU A 25 14.60 -0.74 53.15
N GLN A 26 14.78 -0.05 52.00
CA GLN A 26 15.60 -0.56 50.93
C GLN A 26 17.07 -0.64 51.33
N SER A 27 17.59 0.37 52.03
CA SER A 27 18.96 0.36 52.58
C SER A 27 19.15 -0.83 53.53
N LEU A 28 18.27 -1.01 54.50
CA LEU A 28 18.31 -2.16 55.42
C LEU A 28 18.21 -3.51 54.72
N LYS A 29 17.45 -3.59 53.65
CA LYS A 29 17.29 -4.83 52.87
C LYS A 29 18.52 -5.18 52.05
N TYR A 30 19.25 -4.18 51.56
CA TYR A 30 20.34 -4.38 50.58
C TYR A 30 21.74 -4.15 51.18
N ASP A 31 21.85 -3.64 52.43
CA ASP A 31 23.14 -3.37 53.06
C ASP A 31 24.05 -4.60 53.16
N ASP A 32 23.46 -5.80 53.31
CA ASP A 32 24.19 -7.06 53.41
C ASP A 32 24.18 -7.91 52.12
N THR A 33 23.52 -7.42 51.01
CA THR A 33 23.40 -8.19 49.77
C THR A 33 24.44 -7.79 48.73
N THR A 34 25.06 -8.77 48.09
CA THR A 34 25.99 -8.51 46.99
C THR A 34 25.26 -8.09 45.71
N PRO A 35 25.91 -7.36 44.76
CA PRO A 35 25.32 -7.04 43.46
C PRO A 35 24.85 -8.29 42.70
N LEU A 36 25.53 -9.42 42.87
CA LEU A 36 25.16 -10.70 42.27
C LEU A 36 23.81 -11.21 42.82
N GLU A 37 23.67 -11.22 44.14
CA GLU A 37 22.44 -11.65 44.83
C GLU A 37 21.25 -10.76 44.45
N ARG A 38 21.45 -9.43 44.35
CA ARG A 38 20.42 -8.51 43.89
C ARG A 38 20.01 -8.78 42.43
N ALA A 39 20.97 -9.04 41.55
CA ALA A 39 20.67 -9.40 40.15
C ALA A 39 19.87 -10.70 40.07
N GLU A 40 20.19 -11.69 40.90
CA GLU A 40 19.43 -12.93 40.99
C GLU A 40 18.00 -12.72 41.51
N GLU A 41 17.84 -11.88 42.53
CA GLU A 41 16.51 -11.54 43.07
C GLU A 41 15.64 -10.86 42.01
N TYR A 42 16.19 -9.84 41.29
CA TYR A 42 15.48 -9.19 40.21
C TYR A 42 15.14 -10.16 39.06
N LYS A 43 16.05 -11.07 38.68
CA LYS A 43 15.76 -12.12 37.69
C LYS A 43 14.57 -13.00 38.15
N LEU A 44 14.51 -13.40 39.44
CA LEU A 44 13.41 -14.18 39.98
C LEU A 44 12.09 -13.41 39.96
N LYS A 45 12.07 -12.13 40.38
CA LYS A 45 10.90 -11.25 40.31
C LYS A 45 10.38 -11.11 38.86
N GLY A 46 11.31 -10.98 37.90
CA GLY A 46 10.97 -10.96 36.49
C GLY A 46 10.34 -12.27 36.00
N ASN A 47 10.88 -13.42 36.41
CA ASN A 47 10.32 -14.73 36.09
C ASN A 47 8.92 -14.91 36.69
N ASP A 48 8.71 -14.46 37.94
CA ASP A 48 7.40 -14.53 38.61
C ASP A 48 6.36 -13.66 37.88
N ALA A 49 6.73 -12.47 37.48
CA ALA A 49 5.85 -11.62 36.65
C ALA A 49 5.46 -12.31 35.33
N LEU A 50 6.36 -13.06 34.69
CA LEU A 50 6.06 -13.79 33.45
C LEU A 50 5.12 -14.99 33.64
N LYS A 51 4.84 -15.43 34.85
CA LYS A 51 3.78 -16.43 35.10
C LYS A 51 2.41 -15.90 34.68
N TYR A 52 2.22 -14.57 34.68
CA TYR A 52 1.00 -13.87 34.26
C TYR A 52 1.13 -13.21 32.87
N LYS A 53 1.83 -13.89 31.96
CA LYS A 53 2.15 -13.38 30.61
C LYS A 53 0.95 -13.00 29.75
N GLN A 54 -0.27 -13.42 30.08
CA GLN A 54 -1.50 -13.01 29.39
C GLN A 54 -1.81 -11.52 29.58
N ASN A 55 -1.35 -10.95 30.72
CA ASN A 55 -1.51 -9.53 31.00
C ASN A 55 -0.22 -8.77 30.63
N LYS A 56 -0.33 -7.88 29.64
CA LYS A 56 0.80 -7.07 29.17
C LYS A 56 1.46 -6.22 30.25
N LEU A 57 0.72 -5.85 31.31
CA LEU A 57 1.28 -5.08 32.43
C LEU A 57 2.34 -5.91 33.15
N TYR A 58 2.06 -7.18 33.46
CA TYR A 58 3.03 -8.07 34.11
C TYR A 58 4.25 -8.36 33.22
N VAL A 59 4.04 -8.44 31.90
CA VAL A 59 5.17 -8.60 30.97
C VAL A 59 6.07 -7.35 30.96
N ARG A 60 5.49 -6.14 31.03
CA ARG A 60 6.26 -4.88 31.18
C ARG A 60 7.00 -4.85 32.52
N LYS A 61 6.35 -5.29 33.63
CA LYS A 61 6.98 -5.42 34.95
C LYS A 61 8.17 -6.39 34.91
N ALA A 62 8.05 -7.50 34.16
CA ALA A 62 9.16 -8.43 33.97
C ALA A 62 10.35 -7.79 33.25
N VAL A 63 10.09 -7.01 32.16
CA VAL A 63 11.15 -6.26 31.43
C VAL A 63 11.85 -5.30 32.37
N GLN A 64 11.10 -4.59 33.23
CA GLN A 64 11.67 -3.67 34.22
C GLN A 64 12.56 -4.40 35.21
N GLN A 65 12.12 -5.52 35.76
CA GLN A 65 12.92 -6.32 36.74
C GLN A 65 14.21 -6.84 36.06
N TYR A 66 14.15 -7.40 34.86
CA TYR A 66 15.35 -7.83 34.14
C TYR A 66 16.29 -6.67 33.82
N THR A 67 15.74 -5.49 33.60
CA THR A 67 16.56 -4.27 33.35
C THR A 67 17.29 -3.88 34.63
N LEU A 68 16.63 -3.89 35.78
CA LEU A 68 17.27 -3.65 37.08
C LEU A 68 18.38 -4.67 37.33
N ALA A 69 18.11 -5.98 37.07
CA ALA A 69 19.12 -7.01 37.18
C ALA A 69 20.39 -6.77 36.34
N LEU A 70 20.24 -6.21 35.14
CA LEU A 70 21.37 -5.92 34.23
C LEU A 70 22.13 -4.64 34.60
N ILE A 71 21.54 -3.76 35.42
CA ILE A 71 22.20 -2.54 35.92
C ILE A 71 23.17 -2.88 37.04
N GLU A 72 22.91 -3.96 37.81
CA GLU A 72 23.80 -4.40 38.86
C GLU A 72 25.19 -4.76 38.33
N SER A 73 26.22 -4.38 39.08
CA SER A 73 27.62 -4.62 38.73
C SER A 73 28.10 -5.95 39.26
N PHE A 74 27.91 -7.02 38.51
CA PHE A 74 28.35 -8.38 38.86
C PHE A 74 29.18 -8.99 37.73
N ASP A 75 30.06 -9.94 38.07
CA ASP A 75 30.95 -10.62 37.14
C ASP A 75 30.53 -12.10 36.97
N ASP A 76 29.38 -12.29 36.30
CA ASP A 76 28.85 -13.61 35.94
C ASP A 76 28.19 -13.53 34.56
N ASP A 77 28.95 -13.92 33.51
CA ASP A 77 28.48 -13.90 32.14
C ASP A 77 27.35 -14.89 31.86
N VAL A 78 27.31 -16.02 32.62
CA VAL A 78 26.22 -17.01 32.47
C VAL A 78 24.91 -16.44 32.95
N LEU A 79 24.92 -15.84 34.16
CA LEU A 79 23.74 -15.16 34.68
C LEU A 79 23.30 -14.02 33.76
N ARG A 80 24.24 -13.22 33.29
CA ARG A 80 24.00 -12.10 32.37
C ARG A 80 23.34 -12.58 31.08
N ALA A 81 23.83 -13.68 30.49
CA ALA A 81 23.23 -14.30 29.30
C ALA A 81 21.79 -14.74 29.55
N VAL A 82 21.52 -15.38 30.70
CA VAL A 82 20.17 -15.80 31.08
C VAL A 82 19.22 -14.61 31.22
N ILE A 83 19.65 -13.54 31.89
CA ILE A 83 18.82 -12.34 32.09
C ILE A 83 18.50 -11.67 30.74
N HIS A 84 19.51 -11.47 29.87
CA HIS A 84 19.27 -10.96 28.50
C HIS A 84 18.31 -11.85 27.74
N GLY A 85 18.50 -13.17 27.79
CA GLY A 85 17.60 -14.11 27.15
C GLY A 85 16.14 -13.96 27.65
N ASN A 86 15.95 -13.84 28.97
CA ASN A 86 14.61 -13.69 29.55
C ASN A 86 13.96 -12.34 29.21
N ARG A 87 14.75 -11.24 29.19
CA ARG A 87 14.26 -9.94 28.73
C ARG A 87 13.88 -9.96 27.25
N ALA A 88 14.66 -10.65 26.41
CA ALA A 88 14.32 -10.88 25.00
C ALA A 88 12.98 -11.61 24.86
N HIS A 89 12.73 -12.62 25.68
CA HIS A 89 11.44 -13.32 25.68
C HIS A 89 10.28 -12.40 26.06
N ALA A 90 10.43 -11.60 27.10
CA ALA A 90 9.42 -10.63 27.51
C ALA A 90 9.17 -9.57 26.41
N ALA A 91 10.22 -9.08 25.76
CA ALA A 91 10.11 -8.15 24.63
C ALA A 91 9.37 -8.76 23.43
N LEU A 92 9.60 -10.05 23.11
CA LEU A 92 8.84 -10.79 22.10
C LEU A 92 7.35 -10.88 22.43
N LEU A 93 6.98 -11.12 23.69
CA LEU A 93 5.58 -11.15 24.14
C LEU A 93 4.88 -9.79 23.99
N LEU A 94 5.64 -8.70 24.06
CA LEU A 94 5.15 -7.34 23.83
C LEU A 94 5.13 -6.94 22.35
N GLY A 95 5.66 -7.77 21.44
CA GLY A 95 5.82 -7.44 20.03
C GLY A 95 6.97 -6.47 19.74
N ASN A 96 7.84 -6.20 20.71
CA ASN A 96 9.00 -5.33 20.54
C ASN A 96 10.18 -6.12 19.98
N PHE A 97 10.11 -6.42 18.67
CA PHE A 97 11.11 -7.26 17.99
C PHE A 97 12.51 -6.62 17.98
N GLY A 98 12.62 -5.28 17.95
CA GLY A 98 13.90 -4.59 17.98
C GLY A 98 14.68 -4.87 19.27
N LYS A 99 14.07 -4.55 20.42
CA LYS A 99 14.69 -4.82 21.73
C LYS A 99 14.90 -6.31 22.00
N ALA A 100 13.98 -7.15 21.51
CA ALA A 100 14.12 -8.59 21.63
C ALA A 100 15.33 -9.12 20.86
N LEU A 101 15.60 -8.59 19.67
CA LEU A 101 16.76 -8.98 18.87
C LEU A 101 18.08 -8.52 19.53
N GLU A 102 18.14 -7.29 20.04
CA GLU A 102 19.31 -6.77 20.75
C GLU A 102 19.68 -7.65 21.95
N ASP A 103 18.70 -7.95 22.80
CA ASP A 103 18.91 -8.78 23.98
C ASP A 103 19.24 -10.24 23.62
N ALA A 104 18.57 -10.80 22.61
CA ALA A 104 18.87 -12.15 22.16
C ALA A 104 20.28 -12.27 21.59
N LYS A 105 20.76 -11.26 20.83
CA LYS A 105 22.16 -11.17 20.37
C LYS A 105 23.14 -11.06 21.54
N ALA A 106 22.83 -10.25 22.55
CA ALA A 106 23.66 -10.14 23.75
C ALA A 106 23.75 -11.50 24.49
N CYS A 107 22.61 -12.19 24.62
CA CYS A 107 22.57 -13.55 25.19
C CYS A 107 23.45 -14.52 24.42
N VAL A 108 23.35 -14.58 23.08
CA VAL A 108 24.14 -15.48 22.21
C VAL A 108 25.61 -15.11 22.17
N LYS A 109 25.93 -13.82 22.32
CA LYS A 109 27.32 -13.35 22.41
C LYS A 109 28.02 -13.84 23.69
N LEU A 110 27.31 -13.87 24.81
CA LEU A 110 27.81 -14.35 26.11
C LEU A 110 27.79 -15.89 26.17
N ASP A 111 26.79 -16.53 25.57
CA ASP A 111 26.64 -17.99 25.53
C ASP A 111 26.18 -18.42 24.13
N ALA A 112 27.14 -18.77 23.26
CA ALA A 112 26.88 -19.20 21.89
C ALA A 112 26.14 -20.55 21.79
N THR A 113 26.09 -21.30 22.89
CA THR A 113 25.39 -22.61 22.98
C THR A 113 23.95 -22.48 23.46
N ASN A 114 23.47 -21.26 23.74
CA ASN A 114 22.15 -21.00 24.23
C ASN A 114 21.09 -21.13 23.13
N VAL A 115 20.56 -22.34 22.97
CA VAL A 115 19.53 -22.65 21.95
C VAL A 115 18.29 -21.75 22.09
N LYS A 116 17.86 -21.43 23.33
CA LYS A 116 16.74 -20.52 23.59
C LYS A 116 17.07 -19.08 23.16
N GLY A 117 18.30 -18.64 23.36
CA GLY A 117 18.79 -17.34 22.88
C GLY A 117 18.75 -17.26 21.35
N LEU A 118 19.28 -18.29 20.67
CA LEU A 118 19.24 -18.39 19.20
C LEU A 118 17.81 -18.41 18.66
N PHE A 119 16.91 -19.15 19.29
CA PHE A 119 15.48 -19.18 18.90
C PHE A 119 14.82 -17.81 19.04
N ARG A 120 15.07 -17.11 20.14
CA ARG A 120 14.54 -15.76 20.36
C ARG A 120 15.12 -14.76 19.35
N ALA A 121 16.41 -14.86 19.03
CA ALA A 121 17.05 -14.05 17.99
C ALA A 121 16.42 -14.31 16.61
N ALA A 122 16.27 -15.57 16.22
CA ALA A 122 15.62 -15.95 14.97
C ALA A 122 14.20 -15.41 14.88
N LYS A 123 13.38 -15.60 15.93
CA LYS A 123 12.01 -15.11 15.97
C LYS A 123 11.92 -13.59 15.90
N SER A 124 12.85 -12.88 16.56
CA SER A 124 12.92 -11.42 16.54
C SER A 124 13.34 -10.89 15.16
N ALA A 125 14.35 -11.51 14.55
CA ALA A 125 14.81 -11.16 13.21
C ALA A 125 13.72 -11.40 12.15
N TYR A 126 12.97 -12.50 12.26
CA TYR A 126 11.81 -12.76 11.41
C TYR A 126 10.74 -11.68 11.56
N GLY A 127 10.41 -11.27 12.79
CA GLY A 127 9.45 -10.19 13.06
C GLY A 127 9.89 -8.81 12.53
N LEU A 128 11.19 -8.60 12.34
CA LEU A 128 11.77 -7.40 11.72
C LEU A 128 12.00 -7.53 10.21
N HIS A 129 11.56 -8.63 9.62
CA HIS A 129 11.81 -8.94 8.19
C HIS A 129 13.30 -9.05 7.79
N LYS A 130 14.17 -9.32 8.79
CA LYS A 130 15.61 -9.56 8.56
C LYS A 130 15.85 -11.04 8.25
N LEU A 131 15.42 -11.45 7.07
CA LEU A 131 15.28 -12.87 6.71
C LEU A 131 16.63 -13.61 6.70
N ASP A 132 17.70 -12.99 6.19
CA ASP A 132 19.05 -13.59 6.16
C ASP A 132 19.62 -13.78 7.57
N GLU A 133 19.44 -12.77 8.43
CA GLU A 133 19.88 -12.86 9.82
C GLU A 133 19.08 -13.92 10.61
N CYS A 134 17.77 -14.01 10.34
CA CYS A 134 16.91 -15.05 10.88
C CYS A 134 17.39 -16.45 10.47
N ALA A 135 17.70 -16.65 9.19
CA ALA A 135 18.24 -17.93 8.69
C ALA A 135 19.56 -18.28 9.38
N GLY A 136 20.46 -17.32 9.54
CA GLY A 136 21.74 -17.52 10.24
C GLY A 136 21.58 -18.01 11.69
N PHE A 137 20.64 -17.43 12.46
CA PHE A 137 20.34 -17.90 13.81
C PHE A 137 19.69 -19.29 13.83
N CYS A 138 18.83 -19.59 12.86
CA CYS A 138 18.23 -20.91 12.73
C CYS A 138 19.28 -21.98 12.40
N ASP A 139 20.21 -21.70 11.50
CA ASP A 139 21.29 -22.61 11.14
C ASP A 139 22.26 -22.85 12.32
N ALA A 140 22.55 -21.81 13.11
CA ALA A 140 23.30 -21.93 14.33
C ALA A 140 22.58 -22.83 15.35
N GLY A 141 21.27 -22.63 15.52
CA GLY A 141 20.44 -23.46 16.42
C GLY A 141 20.38 -24.92 15.98
N LEU A 142 20.24 -25.19 14.66
CA LEU A 142 20.21 -26.55 14.11
C LEU A 142 21.57 -27.27 14.17
N ARG A 143 22.68 -26.53 14.21
CA ARG A 143 23.99 -27.15 14.48
C ARG A 143 24.09 -27.69 15.89
N LEU A 144 23.46 -27.03 16.87
CA LEU A 144 23.41 -27.48 18.25
C LEU A 144 22.34 -28.56 18.48
N GLU A 145 21.16 -28.37 17.89
CA GLU A 145 20.02 -29.29 17.98
C GLU A 145 19.47 -29.66 16.60
N PRO A 146 20.06 -30.64 15.89
CA PRO A 146 19.67 -30.98 14.51
C PRO A 146 18.22 -31.44 14.34
N THR A 147 17.58 -31.91 15.40
CA THR A 147 16.20 -32.42 15.38
C THR A 147 15.16 -31.37 15.80
N ASN A 148 15.56 -30.16 16.14
CA ASN A 148 14.67 -29.12 16.64
C ASN A 148 13.73 -28.63 15.52
N ASN A 149 12.45 -28.98 15.68
CA ASN A 149 11.41 -28.65 14.71
C ASN A 149 11.06 -27.16 14.69
N GLU A 150 11.25 -26.42 15.78
CA GLU A 150 10.91 -25.00 15.84
C GLU A 150 11.76 -24.17 14.86
N PHE A 151 13.07 -24.42 14.79
CA PHE A 151 13.95 -23.80 13.81
C PHE A 151 13.60 -24.20 12.37
N ARG A 152 13.25 -25.47 12.13
CA ARG A 152 12.83 -25.95 10.80
C ARG A 152 11.56 -25.22 10.32
N VAL A 153 10.60 -24.99 11.22
CA VAL A 153 9.37 -24.24 10.91
C VAL A 153 9.71 -22.80 10.56
N ILE A 154 10.60 -22.15 11.33
CA ILE A 154 11.04 -20.78 11.02
C ILE A 154 11.71 -20.71 9.65
N ILE A 155 12.66 -21.63 9.34
CA ILE A 155 13.34 -21.68 8.04
C ILE A 155 12.33 -21.88 6.91
N LYS A 156 11.34 -22.75 7.08
CA LYS A 156 10.27 -22.93 6.07
C LYS A 156 9.51 -21.62 5.84
N ASN A 157 9.18 -20.88 6.89
CA ASN A 157 8.50 -19.60 6.80
C ASN A 157 9.38 -18.54 6.13
N VAL A 158 10.68 -18.49 6.46
CA VAL A 158 11.65 -17.61 5.81
C VAL A 158 11.72 -17.88 4.31
N LYS A 159 11.88 -19.15 3.89
CA LYS A 159 11.88 -19.50 2.46
C LYS A 159 10.62 -19.08 1.75
N LYS A 160 9.45 -19.34 2.36
CA LYS A 160 8.16 -18.91 1.79
C LYS A 160 8.08 -17.38 1.65
N GLN A 161 8.57 -16.65 2.65
CA GLN A 161 8.55 -15.19 2.62
C GLN A 161 9.46 -14.64 1.52
N ILE A 162 10.68 -15.19 1.37
CA ILE A 162 11.61 -14.83 0.28
C ILE A 162 10.96 -15.07 -1.09
N GLU A 163 10.24 -16.17 -1.27
CA GLU A 163 9.53 -16.45 -2.53
C GLU A 163 8.41 -15.44 -2.80
N VAL A 164 7.67 -15.04 -1.75
CA VAL A 164 6.60 -14.03 -1.84
C VAL A 164 7.19 -12.67 -2.21
N ASP A 165 8.28 -12.27 -1.54
CA ASP A 165 8.95 -10.99 -1.78
C ASP A 165 9.54 -10.94 -3.20
N ALA A 166 10.21 -12.01 -3.64
CA ALA A 166 10.74 -12.11 -5.00
C ALA A 166 9.63 -12.04 -6.08
N LYS A 167 8.46 -12.64 -5.82
CA LYS A 167 7.32 -12.54 -6.74
C LYS A 167 6.75 -11.11 -6.76
N LYS A 168 6.67 -10.46 -5.59
CA LYS A 168 6.21 -9.07 -5.47
C LYS A 168 7.17 -8.14 -6.22
N GLU A 169 8.47 -8.30 -6.03
CA GLU A 169 9.48 -7.48 -6.71
C GLU A 169 9.43 -7.63 -8.23
N LYS A 170 9.32 -8.87 -8.74
CA LYS A 170 9.16 -9.13 -10.18
C LYS A 170 7.90 -8.47 -10.74
N ARG A 171 6.78 -8.55 -10.01
CA ARG A 171 5.51 -7.93 -10.43
C ARG A 171 5.64 -6.41 -10.46
N LEU A 172 6.27 -5.82 -9.44
CA LEU A 172 6.51 -4.38 -9.36
C LEU A 172 7.44 -3.91 -10.50
N ALA A 173 8.52 -4.63 -10.77
CA ALA A 173 9.43 -4.33 -11.87
C ALA A 173 8.70 -4.38 -13.23
N PHE A 174 7.90 -5.40 -13.47
CA PHE A 174 7.08 -5.50 -14.68
C PHE A 174 6.09 -4.34 -14.79
N ALA A 175 5.36 -4.04 -13.72
CA ALA A 175 4.40 -2.93 -13.70
C ALA A 175 5.07 -1.58 -13.99
N ARG A 176 6.28 -1.35 -13.48
CA ARG A 176 7.06 -0.13 -13.75
C ARG A 176 7.45 0.01 -15.22
N VAL A 177 7.93 -1.07 -15.84
CA VAL A 177 8.28 -1.06 -17.26
C VAL A 177 7.05 -0.78 -18.11
N ALA A 178 5.98 -1.55 -17.90
CA ALA A 178 4.73 -1.38 -18.63
C ALA A 178 4.13 0.05 -18.45
N THR A 179 4.20 0.61 -17.24
CA THR A 179 3.71 1.97 -16.97
C THR A 179 4.55 3.04 -17.68
N LYS A 180 5.90 2.89 -17.71
CA LYS A 180 6.77 3.81 -18.45
C LYS A 180 6.48 3.78 -19.94
N GLU A 181 6.32 2.58 -20.50
CA GLU A 181 5.93 2.40 -21.91
C GLU A 181 4.56 3.02 -22.21
N ALA A 182 3.60 2.86 -21.28
CA ALA A 182 2.28 3.46 -21.42
C ALA A 182 2.34 5.00 -21.46
N VAL A 183 3.05 5.61 -20.51
CA VAL A 183 3.23 7.07 -20.47
C VAL A 183 3.90 7.59 -21.74
N SER A 184 4.94 6.92 -22.22
CA SER A 184 5.62 7.25 -23.48
C SER A 184 4.67 7.12 -24.67
N THR A 185 3.94 6.02 -24.75
CA THR A 185 2.97 5.79 -25.85
C THR A 185 1.90 6.87 -25.91
N PHE A 186 1.36 7.28 -24.75
CA PHE A 186 0.37 8.36 -24.70
C PHE A 186 0.97 9.70 -25.12
N ALA A 187 2.22 9.99 -24.72
CA ALA A 187 2.91 11.21 -25.16
C ALA A 187 3.16 11.22 -26.68
N ASP A 188 3.63 10.12 -27.26
CA ASP A 188 3.90 9.96 -28.69
C ASP A 188 2.62 10.15 -29.52
N ARG A 189 1.48 9.71 -29.00
CA ARG A 189 0.16 9.88 -29.61
C ARG A 189 -0.52 11.19 -29.26
N LYS A 190 0.16 12.06 -28.50
CA LYS A 190 -0.37 13.36 -28.02
C LYS A 190 -1.68 13.24 -27.22
N LEU A 191 -1.90 12.10 -26.58
CA LEU A 191 -3.07 11.87 -25.75
C LEU A 191 -2.90 12.58 -24.41
N LYS A 192 -3.87 13.40 -24.03
CA LYS A 192 -3.91 14.14 -22.78
C LYS A 192 -4.93 13.47 -21.85
N LEU A 193 -4.48 12.87 -20.77
CA LEU A 193 -5.35 12.21 -19.80
C LEU A 193 -5.51 13.07 -18.55
N GLY A 194 -6.69 13.03 -17.96
CA GLY A 194 -7.02 13.76 -16.75
C GLY A 194 -7.99 12.98 -15.85
N PRO A 195 -8.32 13.53 -14.68
CA PRO A 195 -9.29 12.93 -13.77
C PRO A 195 -10.67 12.86 -14.39
N HIS A 196 -11.42 11.83 -14.01
CA HIS A 196 -12.80 11.64 -14.46
C HIS A 196 -13.73 12.77 -13.98
N VAL A 197 -14.73 13.08 -14.80
CA VAL A 197 -15.71 14.15 -14.50
C VAL A 197 -17.12 13.60 -14.23
N MET A 198 -17.40 12.35 -14.60
CA MET A 198 -18.74 11.73 -14.53
C MET A 198 -18.71 10.47 -13.69
N GLY A 199 -18.47 10.43 -12.45
CA GLY A 199 -18.70 9.32 -11.49
C GLY A 199 -18.46 7.85 -11.92
N THR A 200 -18.01 7.61 -13.15
CA THR A 200 -17.85 6.29 -13.80
C THR A 200 -16.51 5.61 -13.50
N GLY A 201 -15.64 6.28 -12.74
CA GLY A 201 -14.29 5.79 -12.46
C GLY A 201 -13.25 6.16 -13.54
N GLU A 202 -11.99 5.88 -13.23
CA GLU A 202 -10.87 6.11 -14.18
C GLU A 202 -10.61 4.82 -14.96
N HIS A 203 -10.88 4.85 -16.26
CA HIS A 203 -10.55 3.76 -17.20
C HIS A 203 -9.45 4.23 -18.16
N PHE A 204 -8.20 4.02 -17.74
CA PHE A 204 -7.06 4.35 -18.62
C PHE A 204 -7.08 3.46 -19.86
N PRO A 205 -6.68 4.03 -21.03
CA PRO A 205 -6.56 3.25 -22.27
C PRO A 205 -5.67 2.02 -22.06
N GLU A 206 -6.03 0.94 -22.72
CA GLU A 206 -5.22 -0.28 -22.74
C GLU A 206 -4.21 -0.22 -23.89
N ILE A 207 -2.97 -0.59 -23.58
CA ILE A 207 -1.91 -0.68 -24.56
C ILE A 207 -1.58 -2.15 -24.77
N VAL A 208 -1.78 -2.61 -25.99
CA VAL A 208 -1.44 -3.97 -26.40
C VAL A 208 -0.16 -3.92 -27.23
N THR A 209 0.92 -4.42 -26.67
CA THR A 209 2.21 -4.56 -27.35
C THR A 209 2.29 -5.93 -28.02
N HIS A 210 2.89 -5.99 -29.21
CA HIS A 210 3.19 -7.26 -29.86
C HIS A 210 4.46 -7.86 -29.28
N SER A 211 4.42 -9.14 -28.94
CA SER A 211 5.52 -9.86 -28.30
C SER A 211 6.82 -9.92 -29.11
N ASP A 212 6.73 -9.71 -30.43
CA ASP A 212 7.88 -9.73 -31.34
C ASP A 212 8.50 -8.34 -31.56
N GLY A 213 7.91 -7.29 -31.01
CA GLY A 213 8.37 -5.89 -31.15
C GLY A 213 8.38 -5.35 -32.58
N LYS A 214 7.82 -6.09 -33.55
CA LYS A 214 7.82 -5.69 -34.97
C LYS A 214 6.75 -4.66 -35.32
N TYR A 215 5.70 -4.60 -34.53
CA TYR A 215 4.58 -3.70 -34.75
C TYR A 215 4.47 -2.70 -33.60
N PRO A 216 4.06 -1.45 -33.91
CA PRO A 216 3.80 -0.48 -32.84
C PRO A 216 2.69 -0.98 -31.91
N ALA A 217 2.76 -0.57 -30.66
CA ALA A 217 1.70 -0.85 -29.72
C ALA A 217 0.37 -0.27 -30.18
N ASN A 218 -0.71 -1.02 -30.04
CA ASN A 218 -2.07 -0.55 -30.30
C ASN A 218 -2.69 -0.02 -29.00
N VAL A 219 -3.44 1.07 -29.12
CA VAL A 219 -4.17 1.67 -28.00
C VAL A 219 -5.66 1.38 -28.17
N PHE A 220 -6.26 0.87 -27.10
CA PHE A 220 -7.70 0.61 -27.01
C PHE A 220 -8.31 1.50 -25.94
N PHE A 221 -9.49 2.02 -26.23
CA PHE A 221 -10.21 2.93 -25.34
C PHE A 221 -11.52 2.31 -24.88
N TRP A 222 -11.88 2.59 -23.64
CA TRP A 222 -13.24 2.52 -23.15
C TRP A 222 -13.92 3.84 -23.50
N VAL A 223 -14.89 3.82 -24.38
CA VAL A 223 -15.55 5.03 -24.88
C VAL A 223 -16.98 5.10 -24.35
N LEU A 224 -17.34 6.25 -23.82
CA LEU A 224 -18.68 6.55 -23.38
C LEU A 224 -19.41 7.39 -24.41
N PHE A 225 -20.53 6.88 -24.91
CA PHE A 225 -21.50 7.66 -25.68
C PHE A 225 -22.61 8.11 -24.73
N VAL A 226 -22.79 9.42 -24.63
CA VAL A 226 -23.79 10.07 -23.78
C VAL A 226 -24.87 10.64 -24.67
N TYR A 227 -26.11 10.34 -24.34
CA TYR A 227 -27.30 10.83 -25.01
C TYR A 227 -27.99 11.86 -24.10
N PRO A 228 -27.58 13.13 -24.14
CA PRO A 228 -27.97 14.09 -23.11
C PRO A 228 -29.48 14.40 -23.13
N GLU A 229 -30.15 14.30 -24.28
CA GLU A 229 -31.60 14.51 -24.39
C GLU A 229 -32.41 13.44 -23.66
N SER A 230 -31.93 12.21 -23.63
CA SER A 230 -32.62 11.06 -23.03
C SER A 230 -32.00 10.60 -21.70
N MET A 231 -30.91 11.24 -21.27
CA MET A 231 -30.12 10.86 -20.08
C MET A 231 -29.68 9.40 -20.10
N GLN A 232 -29.36 8.90 -21.30
CA GLN A 232 -28.88 7.54 -21.51
C GLN A 232 -27.38 7.53 -21.84
N THR A 233 -26.76 6.37 -21.68
CA THR A 233 -25.33 6.19 -21.96
C THR A 233 -25.07 4.81 -22.51
N ASP A 234 -24.17 4.70 -23.48
CA ASP A 234 -23.62 3.43 -23.98
C ASP A 234 -22.12 3.39 -23.74
N VAL A 235 -21.61 2.22 -23.35
CA VAL A 235 -20.19 1.96 -23.15
C VAL A 235 -19.69 1.04 -24.24
N ILE A 236 -18.64 1.46 -24.92
CA ILE A 236 -17.90 0.64 -25.89
C ILE A 236 -16.58 0.25 -25.24
N GLU A 237 -16.48 -0.98 -24.80
CA GLU A 237 -15.36 -1.46 -23.97
C GLU A 237 -14.03 -1.57 -24.74
N ILE A 238 -14.11 -1.84 -26.05
CA ILE A 238 -12.92 -2.06 -26.89
C ILE A 238 -13.05 -1.19 -28.15
N PHE A 239 -12.51 0.03 -28.10
CA PHE A 239 -12.47 0.91 -29.25
C PHE A 239 -11.02 1.11 -29.70
N HIS A 240 -10.66 0.56 -30.85
CA HIS A 240 -9.30 0.60 -31.38
C HIS A 240 -8.90 2.00 -31.84
N GLU A 241 -7.68 2.45 -31.55
CA GLU A 241 -7.20 3.81 -31.89
C GLU A 241 -7.34 4.18 -33.38
N HIS A 242 -7.31 3.20 -34.28
CA HIS A 242 -7.47 3.40 -35.72
C HIS A 242 -8.92 3.25 -36.24
N ALA A 243 -9.87 2.88 -35.36
CA ALA A 243 -11.27 2.87 -35.74
C ALA A 243 -11.84 4.30 -35.76
N THR A 244 -12.81 4.55 -36.61
CA THR A 244 -13.47 5.87 -36.75
C THR A 244 -14.77 5.89 -35.95
N ILE A 245 -15.16 7.07 -35.48
CA ILE A 245 -16.48 7.26 -34.85
C ILE A 245 -17.58 6.94 -35.87
N GLY A 246 -17.36 7.27 -37.16
CA GLY A 246 -18.29 6.95 -38.25
C GLY A 246 -18.56 5.46 -38.39
N SER A 247 -17.53 4.61 -38.36
CA SER A 247 -17.72 3.16 -38.47
C SER A 247 -18.51 2.58 -37.29
N GLN A 248 -18.30 3.11 -36.08
CA GLN A 248 -19.08 2.73 -34.90
C GLN A 248 -20.54 3.22 -35.01
N ALA A 249 -20.72 4.46 -35.51
CA ALA A 249 -22.05 5.01 -35.75
C ALA A 249 -22.83 4.20 -36.78
N ASP A 250 -22.18 3.73 -37.85
CA ASP A 250 -22.78 2.86 -38.87
C ASP A 250 -23.27 1.54 -38.24
N THR A 251 -22.51 0.99 -37.28
CA THR A 251 -22.87 -0.23 -36.55
C THR A 251 -24.06 0.00 -35.62
N MET A 252 -24.11 1.15 -34.94
CA MET A 252 -25.14 1.40 -33.91
C MET A 252 -26.42 1.98 -34.44
N PHE A 253 -26.34 2.85 -35.45
CA PHE A 253 -27.46 3.65 -36.00
C PHE A 253 -27.75 3.37 -37.46
N GLY A 254 -26.99 2.47 -38.10
CA GLY A 254 -27.12 2.15 -39.54
C GLY A 254 -28.39 1.34 -39.85
N PRO A 255 -28.66 1.17 -41.15
CA PRO A 255 -29.78 0.34 -41.60
C PRO A 255 -29.62 -1.11 -41.09
N GLY A 256 -30.56 -1.59 -40.31
CA GLY A 256 -30.52 -2.93 -39.74
C GLY A 256 -29.94 -3.05 -38.33
N SER A 257 -29.48 -1.94 -37.76
CA SER A 257 -29.07 -1.91 -36.33
C SER A 257 -30.28 -2.15 -35.42
N PRO A 258 -30.10 -2.80 -34.26
CA PRO A 258 -31.15 -2.93 -33.27
C PRO A 258 -31.70 -1.57 -32.86
N ALA A 259 -33.03 -1.46 -32.75
CA ALA A 259 -33.62 -0.24 -32.25
C ALA A 259 -33.20 0.01 -30.80
N LEU A 260 -32.88 1.25 -30.47
CA LEU A 260 -32.61 1.64 -29.09
C LEU A 260 -33.91 1.56 -28.29
N GLU A 261 -33.93 0.75 -27.23
CA GLU A 261 -35.15 0.48 -26.46
C GLU A 261 -35.77 1.76 -25.86
N TRP A 262 -34.95 2.76 -25.54
CA TRP A 262 -35.37 4.04 -24.99
C TRP A 262 -35.76 5.08 -26.05
N ASP A 263 -35.41 4.89 -27.34
CA ASP A 263 -35.77 5.80 -28.45
C ASP A 263 -37.08 5.36 -29.14
N SER A 264 -38.17 5.55 -28.45
CA SER A 264 -39.51 5.20 -28.99
C SER A 264 -39.87 5.97 -30.26
N ALA A 265 -39.33 7.17 -30.46
CA ALA A 265 -39.57 8.02 -31.61
C ALA A 265 -38.67 7.65 -32.81
N LYS A 266 -37.71 6.75 -32.65
CA LYS A 266 -36.69 6.38 -33.64
C LYS A 266 -35.96 7.59 -34.23
N SER A 267 -35.63 8.52 -33.35
CA SER A 267 -34.98 9.78 -33.71
C SER A 267 -33.48 9.60 -33.96
N TYR A 268 -32.86 8.64 -33.29
CA TYR A 268 -31.42 8.36 -33.38
C TYR A 268 -31.13 7.43 -34.55
N THR A 269 -31.08 8.02 -35.73
CA THR A 269 -30.72 7.31 -37.00
C THR A 269 -29.38 7.80 -37.52
N ARG A 270 -28.67 6.98 -38.29
CA ARG A 270 -27.33 7.28 -38.82
C ARG A 270 -27.25 8.63 -39.53
N GLU A 271 -28.31 9.00 -40.23
CA GLU A 271 -28.37 10.26 -40.98
C GLU A 271 -28.59 11.48 -40.09
N LYS A 272 -29.16 11.28 -38.90
CA LYS A 272 -29.54 12.37 -37.98
C LYS A 272 -28.60 12.57 -36.83
N VAL A 273 -27.83 11.55 -36.43
CA VAL A 273 -26.93 11.65 -35.29
C VAL A 273 -25.70 12.49 -35.60
N GLU A 274 -25.28 13.30 -34.65
CA GLU A 274 -24.02 14.04 -34.65
C GLU A 274 -23.27 13.77 -33.36
N PHE A 275 -21.94 13.71 -33.44
CA PHE A 275 -21.07 13.43 -32.31
C PHE A 275 -20.29 14.68 -31.91
N TYR A 276 -20.21 14.92 -30.62
CA TYR A 276 -19.50 16.04 -30.03
C TYR A 276 -18.61 15.58 -28.89
N TYR A 277 -17.53 16.27 -28.62
CA TYR A 277 -16.77 16.16 -27.37
C TYR A 277 -16.62 17.54 -26.74
N GLN A 278 -16.47 17.58 -25.44
CA GLN A 278 -16.24 18.82 -24.72
C GLN A 278 -14.74 19.11 -24.66
N SER A 279 -14.31 20.26 -25.19
CA SER A 279 -12.91 20.68 -25.06
C SER A 279 -12.60 21.04 -23.62
N ASN A 280 -11.35 20.79 -23.20
CA ASN A 280 -10.86 21.08 -21.86
C ASN A 280 -11.78 20.56 -20.73
N ALA A 281 -12.40 19.39 -20.95
CA ALA A 281 -13.34 18.78 -20.02
C ALA A 281 -12.71 18.45 -18.65
N SER A 282 -11.38 18.31 -18.61
CA SER A 282 -10.63 17.98 -17.41
C SER A 282 -9.26 18.65 -17.42
N ALA A 283 -8.61 18.69 -16.24
CA ALA A 283 -7.20 19.05 -16.13
C ALA A 283 -6.30 17.90 -16.63
N VAL A 284 -5.16 18.23 -17.21
CA VAL A 284 -4.20 17.22 -17.69
C VAL A 284 -3.35 16.71 -16.53
N TYR A 285 -3.21 15.40 -16.38
CA TYR A 285 -2.28 14.81 -15.44
C TYR A 285 -0.84 15.14 -15.83
N PRO A 286 -0.02 15.69 -14.91
CA PRO A 286 1.43 15.72 -15.09
C PRO A 286 1.98 14.27 -15.26
N PRO A 287 3.08 14.09 -16.00
CA PRO A 287 3.62 12.73 -16.27
C PRO A 287 3.89 11.87 -15.03
N ASN A 288 4.37 12.48 -13.94
CA ASN A 288 4.61 11.78 -12.68
C ASN A 288 3.30 11.36 -11.99
N VAL A 289 2.25 12.19 -12.07
CA VAL A 289 0.92 11.86 -11.54
C VAL A 289 0.29 10.73 -12.36
N LEU A 290 0.37 10.84 -13.69
CA LEU A 290 -0.13 9.80 -14.59
C LEU A 290 0.59 8.47 -14.35
N PHE A 291 1.91 8.49 -14.20
CA PHE A 291 2.70 7.31 -13.87
C PHE A 291 2.21 6.67 -12.55
N TYR A 292 2.05 7.48 -11.51
CA TYR A 292 1.58 7.00 -10.20
C TYR A 292 0.18 6.36 -10.30
N LYS A 293 -0.74 7.00 -11.01
CA LYS A 293 -2.09 6.50 -11.23
C LYS A 293 -2.12 5.17 -11.99
N LEU A 294 -1.30 5.04 -13.02
CA LEU A 294 -1.18 3.81 -13.79
C LEU A 294 -0.55 2.67 -12.97
N MET A 295 0.41 2.97 -12.09
CA MET A 295 0.95 1.98 -11.15
C MET A 295 -0.13 1.46 -10.19
N GLN A 296 -0.98 2.35 -9.67
CA GLN A 296 -2.12 1.94 -8.83
C GLN A 296 -3.09 1.00 -9.55
N LYS A 297 -3.31 1.18 -10.87
CA LYS A 297 -4.11 0.24 -11.68
C LYS A 297 -3.55 -1.19 -11.65
N HIS A 298 -2.25 -1.35 -11.55
CA HIS A 298 -1.60 -2.65 -11.41
C HIS A 298 -1.64 -3.22 -9.98
N GLY A 299 -2.32 -2.53 -9.04
CA GLY A 299 -2.39 -2.91 -7.63
C GLY A 299 -1.06 -2.73 -6.89
N GLU A 300 -0.19 -1.87 -7.42
CA GLU A 300 1.11 -1.56 -6.85
C GLU A 300 1.14 -0.09 -6.41
N GLU A 301 1.50 0.14 -5.16
CA GLU A 301 1.94 1.46 -4.73
C GLU A 301 3.45 1.52 -4.93
N PRO A 302 3.96 2.50 -5.68
CA PRO A 302 5.40 2.68 -5.86
C PRO A 302 6.01 3.30 -4.58
N ASP A 303 5.94 2.54 -3.48
CA ASP A 303 6.55 2.93 -2.20
C ASP A 303 7.92 2.24 -2.05
N ASP A 304 8.88 2.72 -2.84
CA ASP A 304 10.27 2.26 -2.83
C ASP A 304 11.23 3.31 -2.26
N GLY A 305 10.69 4.37 -1.62
CA GLY A 305 11.48 5.51 -1.13
C GLY A 305 11.97 6.46 -2.22
N GLU A 306 11.93 6.06 -3.50
CA GLU A 306 12.32 6.90 -4.65
C GLU A 306 11.11 7.58 -5.31
N THR A 307 9.94 6.94 -5.28
CA THR A 307 8.72 7.45 -5.90
C THR A 307 7.71 7.87 -4.83
N GLN A 308 7.83 9.08 -4.33
CA GLN A 308 6.86 9.66 -3.42
C GLN A 308 5.52 9.88 -4.14
N ARG A 309 4.41 9.68 -3.42
CA ARG A 309 3.08 10.04 -3.92
C ARG A 309 3.09 11.50 -4.36
N PRO A 310 2.82 11.81 -5.63
CA PRO A 310 2.87 13.19 -6.09
C PRO A 310 1.74 13.99 -5.43
N GLU A 311 2.12 15.12 -4.80
CA GLU A 311 1.15 16.10 -4.33
C GLU A 311 0.61 16.87 -5.53
N TRP A 312 -0.57 16.48 -5.98
CA TRP A 312 -1.24 17.16 -7.08
C TRP A 312 -2.74 17.21 -6.84
N THR A 313 -3.28 18.40 -6.97
CA THR A 313 -4.74 18.65 -6.94
C THR A 313 -5.14 19.13 -8.32
N ALA A 314 -6.15 18.49 -8.91
CA ALA A 314 -6.66 18.87 -10.22
C ALA A 314 -7.13 20.33 -10.19
N PRO A 315 -6.58 21.23 -11.03
CA PRO A 315 -7.15 22.55 -11.19
C PRO A 315 -8.55 22.41 -11.78
N LYS A 316 -9.48 23.25 -11.32
CA LYS A 316 -10.81 23.28 -11.92
C LYS A 316 -10.67 23.83 -13.34
N PRO A 317 -11.17 23.13 -14.38
CA PRO A 317 -11.20 23.67 -15.74
C PRO A 317 -12.02 24.97 -15.79
N ASP A 318 -11.56 25.96 -16.52
CA ASP A 318 -12.34 27.19 -16.74
C ASP A 318 -13.51 26.86 -17.67
N GLN A 319 -14.73 27.04 -17.18
CA GLN A 319 -15.95 26.77 -17.95
C GLN A 319 -16.01 27.58 -19.26
N ARG A 320 -15.36 28.75 -19.30
CA ARG A 320 -15.31 29.59 -20.52
C ARG A 320 -14.50 28.96 -21.65
N ASP A 321 -13.57 28.08 -21.31
CA ASP A 321 -12.72 27.36 -22.29
C ASP A 321 -13.34 26.04 -22.74
N GLN A 322 -14.46 25.65 -22.12
CA GLN A 322 -15.17 24.42 -22.42
C GLN A 322 -16.18 24.67 -23.54
N LYS A 323 -15.93 24.05 -24.69
CA LYS A 323 -16.81 24.17 -25.87
C LYS A 323 -17.15 22.78 -26.38
N MET A 324 -18.38 22.61 -26.87
CA MET A 324 -18.79 21.43 -27.63
C MET A 324 -18.21 21.48 -29.03
N ILE A 325 -17.35 20.54 -29.35
CA ILE A 325 -16.67 20.45 -30.65
C ILE A 325 -17.25 19.27 -31.40
N LYS A 326 -17.76 19.52 -32.61
CA LYS A 326 -18.25 18.46 -33.47
C LYS A 326 -17.11 17.56 -33.94
N VAL A 327 -17.34 16.25 -33.82
CA VAL A 327 -16.40 15.22 -34.26
C VAL A 327 -16.40 15.12 -35.79
N ASP A 328 -15.21 15.06 -36.36
CA ASP A 328 -15.02 14.64 -37.76
C ASP A 328 -15.03 13.09 -37.75
N GLU A 329 -16.17 12.54 -38.16
CA GLU A 329 -16.43 11.09 -38.11
C GLU A 329 -15.56 10.27 -39.08
N THR A 330 -14.87 10.93 -40.03
CA THR A 330 -13.94 10.29 -40.97
C THR A 330 -12.56 10.04 -40.37
N LYS A 331 -12.25 10.72 -39.26
CA LYS A 331 -11.00 10.57 -38.57
C LYS A 331 -11.05 9.41 -37.58
N THR A 332 -9.88 8.81 -37.35
CA THR A 332 -9.74 7.79 -36.31
C THR A 332 -9.94 8.40 -34.91
N ILE A 333 -10.35 7.58 -33.96
CA ILE A 333 -10.51 8.07 -32.59
C ILE A 333 -9.17 8.58 -32.02
N GLY A 334 -8.05 7.95 -32.34
CA GLY A 334 -6.72 8.42 -31.96
C GLY A 334 -6.45 9.85 -32.47
N GLU A 335 -6.77 10.15 -33.74
CA GLU A 335 -6.63 11.50 -34.31
C GLU A 335 -7.58 12.53 -33.66
N VAL A 336 -8.78 12.13 -33.31
CA VAL A 336 -9.75 13.00 -32.63
C VAL A 336 -9.25 13.32 -31.20
N LEU A 337 -8.78 12.33 -30.48
CA LEU A 337 -8.31 12.49 -29.09
C LEU A 337 -6.96 13.24 -29.00
N ALA A 338 -6.15 13.18 -30.05
CA ALA A 338 -4.87 13.90 -30.14
C ALA A 338 -5.00 15.40 -30.40
N LYS A 339 -6.21 15.91 -30.74
CA LYS A 339 -6.42 17.32 -31.02
C LYS A 339 -6.13 18.19 -29.77
N ASP A 340 -5.66 19.42 -30.05
CA ASP A 340 -5.48 20.40 -28.99
C ASP A 340 -6.83 20.72 -28.31
N GLY A 341 -6.78 20.85 -26.98
CA GLY A 341 -7.97 21.06 -26.17
C GLY A 341 -8.78 19.79 -25.88
N ASN A 342 -8.48 18.65 -26.50
CA ASN A 342 -9.09 17.39 -26.11
C ASN A 342 -8.32 16.80 -24.94
N VAL A 343 -8.97 16.70 -23.78
CA VAL A 343 -8.44 16.03 -22.57
C VAL A 343 -9.39 14.90 -22.23
N ILE A 344 -8.86 13.68 -22.13
CA ILE A 344 -9.63 12.47 -21.84
C ILE A 344 -9.91 12.44 -20.32
N PRO A 345 -11.16 12.66 -19.89
CA PRO A 345 -11.51 12.72 -18.47
C PRO A 345 -11.77 11.32 -17.89
N GLY A 346 -10.70 10.58 -17.60
CA GLY A 346 -10.76 9.17 -17.20
C GLY A 346 -10.97 8.22 -18.39
N HIS A 347 -11.90 8.50 -19.26
CA HIS A 347 -12.15 7.81 -20.54
C HIS A 347 -12.75 8.80 -21.55
N PRO A 348 -12.64 8.52 -22.87
CA PRO A 348 -13.22 9.38 -23.90
C PRO A 348 -14.75 9.43 -23.78
N ILE A 349 -15.28 10.64 -23.79
CA ILE A 349 -16.72 10.90 -23.72
C ILE A 349 -17.15 11.59 -25.00
N PHE A 350 -18.13 11.03 -25.70
CA PHE A 350 -18.74 11.64 -26.86
C PHE A 350 -20.24 11.80 -26.63
N TYR A 351 -20.72 13.01 -26.86
CA TYR A 351 -22.15 13.34 -26.79
C TYR A 351 -22.79 13.08 -28.14
N VAL A 352 -23.88 12.31 -28.13
CA VAL A 352 -24.65 11.93 -29.33
C VAL A 352 -25.92 12.75 -29.32
N VAL A 353 -26.07 13.61 -30.31
CA VAL A 353 -27.19 14.56 -30.43
C VAL A 353 -27.86 14.41 -31.79
N VAL A 354 -29.18 14.53 -31.83
CA VAL A 354 -29.96 14.47 -33.07
C VAL A 354 -29.94 15.86 -33.72
N ARG A 355 -29.58 15.93 -35.02
CA ARG A 355 -29.59 17.18 -35.78
C ARG A 355 -31.03 17.72 -35.97
N ASP A 356 -31.12 19.00 -36.21
CA ASP A 356 -32.38 19.69 -36.52
C ASP A 356 -33.43 19.60 -35.38
N THR A 357 -32.97 19.51 -34.13
CA THR A 357 -33.81 19.51 -32.93
C THR A 357 -33.59 20.78 -32.11
N GLU A 358 -34.62 21.23 -31.40
CA GLU A 358 -34.54 22.33 -30.43
C GLU A 358 -33.52 22.00 -29.31
N PHE A 359 -33.43 20.73 -28.93
CA PHE A 359 -32.47 20.30 -27.93
C PHE A 359 -31.03 20.53 -28.40
N ARG A 360 -30.71 20.25 -29.67
CA ARG A 360 -29.37 20.48 -30.22
C ARG A 360 -28.95 21.96 -30.13
N GLU A 361 -29.86 22.88 -30.38
CA GLU A 361 -29.58 24.32 -30.25
C GLU A 361 -29.24 24.70 -28.80
N LYS A 362 -30.02 24.24 -27.81
CA LYS A 362 -29.76 24.40 -26.37
C LYS A 362 -28.45 23.75 -25.94
N PHE A 363 -28.18 22.54 -26.46
CA PHE A 363 -26.96 21.82 -26.19
C PHE A 363 -25.71 22.58 -26.65
N LEU A 364 -25.71 23.13 -27.85
CA LEU A 364 -24.60 23.92 -28.38
C LEU A 364 -24.46 25.28 -27.71
N ALA A 365 -25.55 25.87 -27.24
CA ALA A 365 -25.55 27.08 -26.43
C ALA A 365 -25.05 26.91 -25.01
N GLY A 366 -24.89 25.64 -24.55
CA GLY A 366 -24.55 25.32 -23.15
C GLY A 366 -25.74 25.47 -22.19
N GLU A 367 -26.96 25.50 -22.67
CA GLU A 367 -28.20 25.66 -21.91
C GLU A 367 -28.84 24.31 -21.55
N TRP A 368 -28.01 23.35 -21.15
CA TRP A 368 -28.43 22.00 -20.73
C TRP A 368 -27.64 21.55 -19.52
N GLU A 369 -28.24 20.71 -18.68
CA GLU A 369 -27.59 20.06 -17.54
C GLU A 369 -27.78 18.53 -17.65
N LEU A 370 -26.76 17.79 -17.23
CA LEU A 370 -26.78 16.33 -17.13
C LEU A 370 -27.52 15.90 -15.88
#